data_ab569737be62d74ce4cd9efa02ce4760
#
_entry.id   ab569737be62d74ce4cd9efa02ce4760
#
_cell.length_a   1.000
_cell.length_b   1.000
_cell.length_c   1.000
_cell.angle_alpha   90.00
_cell.angle_beta   90.00
_cell.angle_gamma   90.00
#
_symmetry.space_group_name_H-M   'P 1'
#
loop_
_entity.id
_entity.type
_entity.pdbx_description
1 polymer ?
#
loop_
_entity_poly.entity_id
_entity_poly.type
_entity_poly.pdbx_seq_one_letter_code
_entity_poly.pdbx_strand_id
1 'polypeptide(L)'
;MPELPELEICRRQLTRWSGGRALTGVIIVAPSSVRRFLSSRPSDIDPDGPERLRALIGRAPTAAKRHGKRVGWPFGDRAILIQLGMTGKWVRRDPGDDPPRHARIGLTFGEHTLWMSDPRRFGCVCEIPVEELSLALRGDMGPDALLEPLPGPQLRARFRGRRAVKVALLDQSTIAGIGNIQAIEALFRARLDPNT
;
A
#
# COMPACT_ATOMS: atom_id res chain seq x y z
N MET A 1 -11.19 6.70 1.11
CA MET A 1 -9.78 6.46 1.52
C MET A 1 -9.50 4.98 1.33
N PRO A 2 -8.43 4.60 0.64
CA PRO A 2 -8.11 3.19 0.48
C PRO A 2 -7.93 2.50 1.84
N GLU A 3 -8.67 1.41 2.04
CA GLU A 3 -8.60 0.54 3.21
C GLU A 3 -8.13 -0.85 2.76
N LEU A 4 -8.23 -1.85 3.59
CA LEU A 4 -7.76 -3.20 3.29
C LEU A 4 -8.27 -3.75 1.93
N PRO A 5 -9.57 -3.64 1.56
CA PRO A 5 -10.06 -4.18 0.29
C PRO A 5 -9.37 -3.57 -0.92
N GLU A 6 -9.19 -2.24 -0.94
CA GLU A 6 -8.55 -1.54 -2.05
C GLU A 6 -7.06 -1.89 -2.15
N LEU A 7 -6.39 -2.10 -1.01
CA LEU A 7 -4.99 -2.54 -1.00
C LEU A 7 -4.86 -4.00 -1.46
N GLU A 8 -5.81 -4.85 -1.14
CA GLU A 8 -5.82 -6.23 -1.64
C GLU A 8 -6.08 -6.28 -3.15
N ILE A 9 -6.98 -5.44 -3.66
CA ILE A 9 -7.19 -5.27 -5.10
C ILE A 9 -5.91 -4.76 -5.76
N CYS A 10 -5.28 -3.73 -5.20
CA CYS A 10 -4.00 -3.18 -5.67
C CYS A 10 -2.92 -4.28 -5.76
N ARG A 11 -2.73 -5.07 -4.70
CA ARG A 11 -1.78 -6.18 -4.67
C ARG A 11 -2.02 -7.18 -5.81
N ARG A 12 -3.28 -7.60 -5.99
CA ARG A 12 -3.66 -8.53 -7.06
C ARG A 12 -3.43 -7.95 -8.45
N GLN A 13 -3.79 -6.69 -8.63
CA GLN A 13 -3.62 -5.97 -9.90
C GLN A 13 -2.14 -5.82 -10.26
N LEU A 14 -1.28 -5.38 -9.34
CA LEU A 14 0.16 -5.25 -9.60
C LEU A 14 0.78 -6.59 -10.03
N THR A 15 0.47 -7.67 -9.31
CA THR A 15 0.93 -9.02 -9.66
C THR A 15 0.43 -9.46 -11.04
N ARG A 16 -0.86 -9.27 -11.33
CA ARG A 16 -1.48 -9.68 -12.58
C ARG A 16 -0.98 -8.86 -13.78
N TRP A 17 -0.89 -7.54 -13.62
CA TRP A 17 -0.56 -6.64 -14.72
C TRP A 17 0.91 -6.69 -15.11
N SER A 18 1.82 -6.87 -14.16
CA SER A 18 3.24 -7.11 -14.49
C SER A 18 3.46 -8.44 -15.19
N GLY A 19 2.65 -9.45 -14.86
CA GLY A 19 2.72 -10.77 -15.46
C GLY A 19 4.10 -11.45 -15.37
N GLY A 20 4.90 -11.09 -14.34
CA GLY A 20 6.27 -11.58 -14.18
C GLY A 20 7.27 -11.03 -15.21
N ARG A 21 6.88 -10.05 -16.03
CA ARG A 21 7.76 -9.40 -17.00
C ARG A 21 8.75 -8.48 -16.32
N ALA A 22 9.95 -8.35 -16.90
CA ALA A 22 10.93 -7.38 -16.44
C ALA A 22 10.41 -5.95 -16.55
N LEU A 23 10.75 -5.11 -15.58
CA LEU A 23 10.54 -3.67 -15.63
C LEU A 23 11.41 -3.09 -16.76
N THR A 24 10.82 -2.39 -17.72
CA THR A 24 11.50 -1.81 -18.87
C THR A 24 11.63 -0.30 -18.82
N GLY A 25 10.87 0.36 -17.91
CA GLY A 25 10.94 1.81 -17.77
C GLY A 25 10.38 2.31 -16.45
N VAL A 26 10.92 3.43 -15.99
CA VAL A 26 10.46 4.15 -14.79
C VAL A 26 10.28 5.62 -15.15
N ILE A 27 9.07 6.12 -14.97
CA ILE A 27 8.70 7.52 -15.24
C ILE A 27 8.35 8.20 -13.91
N ILE A 28 9.07 9.22 -13.55
CA ILE A 28 8.84 9.98 -12.32
C ILE A 28 8.25 11.34 -12.69
N VAL A 29 6.94 11.49 -12.52
CA VAL A 29 6.22 12.75 -12.73
C VAL A 29 6.31 13.64 -11.50
N ALA A 30 6.24 13.02 -10.31
CA ALA A 30 6.30 13.73 -9.05
C ALA A 30 7.34 13.10 -8.11
N PRO A 31 8.59 13.61 -8.08
CA PRO A 31 9.65 13.09 -7.19
C PRO A 31 9.24 13.07 -5.73
N SER A 32 8.37 13.99 -5.31
CA SER A 32 7.82 14.01 -3.94
C SER A 32 6.99 12.79 -3.55
N SER A 33 6.63 11.93 -4.50
CA SER A 33 5.98 10.63 -4.23
C SER A 33 6.96 9.48 -3.99
N VAL A 34 8.27 9.72 -4.16
CA VAL A 34 9.32 8.76 -3.81
C VAL A 34 9.90 9.18 -2.46
N ARG A 35 9.86 8.27 -1.48
CA ARG A 35 10.16 8.57 -0.08
C ARG A 35 11.17 7.58 0.49
N ARG A 36 11.86 8.00 1.56
CA ARG A 36 12.74 7.11 2.36
C ARG A 36 11.93 6.12 3.20
N PHE A 37 10.74 6.57 3.64
CA PHE A 37 9.81 5.78 4.46
C PHE A 37 8.38 5.98 3.97
N LEU A 38 7.46 5.09 4.33
CA LEU A 38 6.03 5.28 4.09
C LEU A 38 5.49 6.41 4.99
N SER A 39 5.61 7.62 4.52
CA SER A 39 5.27 8.84 5.25
C SER A 39 4.72 9.89 4.30
N SER A 40 3.93 10.81 4.82
CA SER A 40 3.49 12.00 4.09
C SER A 40 4.32 13.25 4.42
N ARG A 41 5.36 13.13 5.26
CA ARG A 41 6.17 14.27 5.68
C ARG A 41 7.10 14.71 4.54
N PRO A 42 7.20 16.02 4.24
CA PRO A 42 8.12 16.52 3.22
C PRO A 42 9.58 16.17 3.48
N SER A 43 10.00 16.09 4.74
CA SER A 43 11.37 15.69 5.15
C SER A 43 11.75 14.27 4.70
N ASP A 44 10.77 13.43 4.41
CA ASP A 44 11.01 12.04 4.04
C ASP A 44 11.06 11.83 2.52
N ILE A 45 10.99 12.91 1.73
CA ILE A 45 11.25 12.85 0.29
C ILE A 45 12.69 12.37 0.09
N ASP A 46 12.82 11.39 -0.80
CA ASP A 46 14.09 10.78 -1.09
C ASP A 46 14.68 11.36 -2.39
N PRO A 47 15.72 12.17 -2.33
CA PRO A 47 16.31 12.75 -3.52
C PRO A 47 16.92 11.70 -4.46
N ASP A 48 17.45 10.61 -3.91
CA ASP A 48 18.06 9.51 -4.67
C ASP A 48 17.07 8.41 -5.02
N GLY A 49 15.88 8.46 -4.46
CA GLY A 49 14.82 7.46 -4.66
C GLY A 49 14.44 7.25 -6.13
N PRO A 50 14.30 8.30 -6.96
CA PRO A 50 14.09 8.14 -8.40
C PRO A 50 15.14 7.28 -9.09
N GLU A 51 16.42 7.45 -8.75
CA GLU A 51 17.51 6.67 -9.34
C GLU A 51 17.48 5.22 -8.83
N ARG A 52 17.20 5.01 -7.55
CA ARG A 52 17.04 3.65 -7.01
C ARG A 52 15.86 2.91 -7.64
N LEU A 53 14.75 3.58 -7.94
CA LEU A 53 13.66 2.97 -8.70
C LEU A 53 14.08 2.63 -10.13
N ARG A 54 14.85 3.49 -10.81
CA ARG A 54 15.38 3.20 -12.16
C ARG A 54 16.37 2.03 -12.16
N ALA A 55 17.12 1.82 -11.08
CA ALA A 55 18.01 0.68 -10.94
C ALA A 55 17.28 -0.68 -10.90
N LEU A 56 15.94 -0.68 -10.79
CA LEU A 56 15.12 -1.88 -10.91
C LEU A 56 14.85 -2.28 -12.38
N ILE A 57 15.18 -1.44 -13.35
CA ILE A 57 15.01 -1.75 -14.78
C ILE A 57 15.81 -3.02 -15.11
N GLY A 58 15.18 -3.92 -15.85
CA GLY A 58 15.69 -5.24 -16.18
C GLY A 58 15.28 -6.34 -15.19
N ARG A 59 14.79 -5.98 -13.99
CA ARG A 59 14.34 -6.95 -12.98
C ARG A 59 12.87 -7.29 -13.16
N ALA A 60 12.54 -8.56 -13.03
CA ALA A 60 11.15 -9.03 -13.02
C ALA A 60 10.63 -9.10 -11.56
N PRO A 61 9.43 -8.56 -11.29
CA PRO A 61 8.84 -8.68 -9.97
C PRO A 61 8.27 -10.09 -9.74
N THR A 62 8.27 -10.49 -8.48
CA THR A 62 7.46 -11.62 -8.01
C THR A 62 6.08 -11.15 -7.56
N ALA A 63 5.27 -12.05 -6.99
CA ALA A 63 3.96 -11.69 -6.48
C ALA A 63 4.05 -10.61 -5.38
N ALA A 64 3.26 -9.57 -5.53
CA ALA A 64 3.14 -8.53 -4.51
C ALA A 64 2.54 -9.11 -3.22
N LYS A 65 2.99 -8.60 -2.08
CA LYS A 65 2.56 -8.98 -0.73
C LYS A 65 1.80 -7.80 -0.10
N ARG A 66 0.99 -8.06 0.91
CA ARG A 66 0.27 -7.02 1.64
C ARG A 66 0.24 -7.33 3.13
N HIS A 67 0.30 -6.29 3.95
CA HIS A 67 -0.09 -6.33 5.35
C HIS A 67 -0.81 -5.03 5.70
N GLY A 68 -2.02 -5.13 6.25
CA GLY A 68 -2.85 -3.96 6.52
C GLY A 68 -3.07 -3.10 5.27
N LYS A 69 -2.63 -1.86 5.36
CA LYS A 69 -2.76 -0.86 4.29
C LYS A 69 -1.43 -0.58 3.57
N ARG A 70 -0.50 -1.52 3.60
CA ARG A 70 0.79 -1.46 2.90
C ARG A 70 0.89 -2.59 1.89
N VAL A 71 1.46 -2.30 0.74
CA VAL A 71 1.79 -3.30 -0.29
C VAL A 71 3.29 -3.30 -0.52
N GLY A 72 3.86 -4.48 -0.57
CA GLY A 72 5.26 -4.70 -0.90
C GLY A 72 5.41 -5.49 -2.19
N TRP A 73 6.28 -5.05 -3.07
CA TRP A 73 6.43 -5.64 -4.38
C TRP A 73 7.91 -5.99 -4.64
N PRO A 74 8.29 -7.28 -4.52
CA PRO A 74 9.70 -7.71 -4.65
C PRO A 74 10.17 -7.70 -6.10
N PHE A 75 11.45 -7.29 -6.29
CA PHE A 75 12.21 -7.26 -7.55
C PHE A 75 13.61 -7.86 -7.32
N GLY A 76 13.68 -9.16 -7.08
CA GLY A 76 14.92 -9.85 -6.71
C GLY A 76 15.34 -9.51 -5.27
N ASP A 77 16.55 -8.93 -5.11
CA ASP A 77 17.12 -8.47 -3.84
C ASP A 77 16.58 -7.11 -3.36
N ARG A 78 15.75 -6.44 -4.18
CA ARG A 78 15.11 -5.16 -3.85
C ARG A 78 13.59 -5.30 -3.83
N ALA A 79 12.91 -4.33 -3.24
CA ALA A 79 11.45 -4.27 -3.22
C ALA A 79 10.95 -2.83 -3.30
N ILE A 80 9.75 -2.66 -3.85
CA ILE A 80 9.00 -1.39 -3.76
C ILE A 80 7.94 -1.56 -2.67
N LEU A 81 8.02 -0.73 -1.64
CA LEU A 81 7.00 -0.60 -0.62
C LEU A 81 6.05 0.53 -1.01
N ILE A 82 4.73 0.30 -0.92
CA ILE A 82 3.69 1.18 -1.47
C ILE A 82 2.68 1.52 -0.39
N GLN A 83 2.34 2.80 -0.30
CA GLN A 83 1.21 3.31 0.47
C GLN A 83 0.34 4.19 -0.44
N LEU A 84 -0.97 3.93 -0.48
CA LEU A 84 -1.89 4.66 -1.35
C LEU A 84 -2.38 6.00 -0.77
N GLY A 85 -2.14 6.24 0.51
CA GLY A 85 -2.62 7.45 1.18
C GLY A 85 -4.15 7.51 1.20
N MET A 86 -4.72 8.64 0.80
CA MET A 86 -6.18 8.86 0.85
C MET A 86 -6.89 8.69 -0.49
N THR A 87 -6.20 8.85 -1.61
CA THR A 87 -6.81 8.85 -2.96
C THR A 87 -5.95 8.14 -4.00
N GLY A 88 -4.80 7.62 -3.59
CA GLY A 88 -3.89 6.91 -4.47
C GLY A 88 -4.51 5.62 -5.00
N LYS A 89 -4.21 5.33 -6.25
CA LYS A 89 -4.56 4.08 -6.93
C LYS A 89 -3.54 3.77 -8.01
N TRP A 90 -3.43 2.50 -8.36
CA TRP A 90 -2.71 2.08 -9.55
C TRP A 90 -3.69 1.84 -10.69
N VAL A 91 -3.32 2.26 -11.89
CA VAL A 91 -4.08 2.05 -13.12
C VAL A 91 -3.12 1.60 -14.23
N ARG A 92 -3.58 0.66 -15.03
CA ARG A 92 -2.86 0.22 -16.23
C ARG A 92 -3.24 1.13 -17.40
N ARG A 93 -2.25 1.43 -18.23
CA ARG A 93 -2.40 2.06 -19.54
C ARG A 93 -1.75 1.21 -20.60
N ASP A 94 -2.45 1.05 -21.71
CA ASP A 94 -1.96 0.32 -22.87
C ASP A 94 -1.13 1.27 -23.78
N PRO A 95 -0.38 0.74 -24.76
CA PRO A 95 0.41 1.55 -25.67
C PRO A 95 -0.46 2.60 -26.38
N GLY A 96 0.01 3.85 -26.38
CA GLY A 96 -0.71 4.97 -26.98
C GLY A 96 -1.70 5.70 -26.05
N ASP A 97 -2.01 5.11 -24.90
CA ASP A 97 -2.85 5.80 -23.91
C ASP A 97 -2.10 6.93 -23.21
N ASP A 98 -2.77 8.05 -22.99
CA ASP A 98 -2.26 9.13 -22.16
C ASP A 98 -2.08 8.68 -20.69
N PRO A 99 -1.06 9.24 -19.99
CA PRO A 99 -0.96 9.09 -18.56
C PRO A 99 -2.24 9.53 -17.85
N PRO A 100 -2.67 8.85 -16.78
CA PRO A 100 -3.89 9.26 -16.08
C PRO A 100 -3.71 10.64 -15.46
N ARG A 101 -4.81 11.37 -15.36
CA ARG A 101 -4.83 12.61 -14.59
C ARG A 101 -4.26 12.36 -13.20
N HIS A 102 -3.39 13.26 -12.73
CA HIS A 102 -2.68 13.14 -11.44
C HIS A 102 -1.70 11.95 -11.37
N ALA A 103 -1.13 11.52 -12.51
CA ALA A 103 -0.02 10.59 -12.54
C ALA A 103 1.14 11.08 -11.67
N ARG A 104 1.76 10.15 -10.93
CA ARG A 104 2.89 10.42 -10.04
C ARG A 104 4.12 9.63 -10.46
N ILE A 105 3.93 8.35 -10.67
CA ILE A 105 4.99 7.40 -11.02
C ILE A 105 4.40 6.44 -12.05
N GLY A 106 5.16 6.14 -13.10
CA GLY A 106 4.86 5.12 -14.09
C GLY A 106 5.93 4.02 -14.07
N LEU A 107 5.50 2.78 -14.07
CA LEU A 107 6.35 1.59 -14.17
C LEU A 107 5.95 0.80 -15.40
N THR A 108 6.85 0.67 -16.38
CA THR A 108 6.57 0.04 -17.68
C THR A 108 6.99 -1.43 -17.66
N PHE A 109 6.10 -2.31 -18.10
CA PHE A 109 6.30 -3.75 -18.23
C PHE A 109 5.90 -4.19 -19.65
N GLY A 110 6.90 -4.43 -20.50
CA GLY A 110 6.65 -4.69 -21.92
C GLY A 110 5.97 -3.47 -22.56
N GLU A 111 4.76 -3.66 -23.07
CA GLU A 111 4.01 -2.61 -23.77
C GLU A 111 3.11 -1.75 -22.85
N HIS A 112 2.91 -2.15 -21.58
CA HIS A 112 1.99 -1.47 -20.67
C HIS A 112 2.73 -0.65 -19.64
N THR A 113 2.13 0.46 -19.22
CA THR A 113 2.61 1.25 -18.09
C THR A 113 1.59 1.22 -16.95
N LEU A 114 2.08 0.84 -15.77
CA LEU A 114 1.31 0.90 -14.53
C LEU A 114 1.58 2.24 -13.86
N TRP A 115 0.54 3.02 -13.70
CA TRP A 115 0.61 4.38 -13.18
C TRP A 115 0.05 4.46 -11.76
N MET A 116 0.83 5.01 -10.85
CA MET A 116 0.31 5.52 -9.59
C MET A 116 -0.31 6.90 -9.85
N SER A 117 -1.62 7.02 -9.65
CA SER A 117 -2.36 8.28 -9.73
C SER A 117 -2.85 8.68 -8.35
N ASP A 118 -2.55 9.90 -7.91
CA ASP A 118 -2.96 10.40 -6.59
C ASP A 118 -3.20 11.92 -6.59
N PRO A 119 -4.46 12.38 -6.64
CA PRO A 119 -4.80 13.81 -6.61
C PRO A 119 -4.28 14.53 -5.37
N ARG A 120 -4.32 13.88 -4.20
CA ARG A 120 -4.01 14.49 -2.89
C ARG A 120 -2.54 14.41 -2.49
N ARG A 121 -1.70 13.66 -3.21
CA ARG A 121 -0.26 13.53 -2.98
C ARG A 121 0.14 12.93 -1.62
N PHE A 122 -0.71 12.13 -1.01
CA PHE A 122 -0.42 11.41 0.24
C PHE A 122 0.10 9.99 0.01
N GLY A 123 -0.10 9.47 -1.19
CA GLY A 123 0.46 8.19 -1.59
C GLY A 123 1.95 8.31 -1.88
N CYS A 124 2.69 7.25 -1.59
CA CYS A 124 4.12 7.19 -1.84
C CYS A 124 4.60 5.77 -2.12
N VAL A 125 5.80 5.71 -2.67
CA VAL A 125 6.59 4.50 -2.81
C VAL A 125 7.94 4.69 -2.15
N CYS A 126 8.49 3.60 -1.61
CA CYS A 126 9.86 3.51 -1.10
C CYS A 126 10.53 2.31 -1.76
N GLU A 127 11.76 2.49 -2.22
CA GLU A 127 12.57 1.36 -2.63
C GLU A 127 13.43 0.93 -1.44
N ILE A 128 13.44 -0.37 -1.11
CA ILE A 128 14.10 -0.95 0.06
C ILE A 128 14.78 -2.28 -0.30
N PRO A 129 15.74 -2.75 0.50
CA PRO A 129 16.22 -4.14 0.44
C PRO A 129 15.08 -5.14 0.66
N VAL A 130 15.07 -6.26 -0.09
CA VAL A 130 13.99 -7.25 0.02
C VAL A 130 13.95 -7.94 1.38
N GLU A 131 15.09 -8.09 2.04
CA GLU A 131 15.19 -8.64 3.40
C GLU A 131 14.46 -7.80 4.44
N GLU A 132 14.35 -6.49 4.24
CA GLU A 132 13.60 -5.59 5.12
C GLU A 132 12.09 -5.60 4.85
N LEU A 133 11.65 -6.18 3.73
CA LEU A 133 10.27 -6.08 3.27
C LEU A 133 9.24 -6.59 4.28
N SER A 134 9.50 -7.74 4.91
CA SER A 134 8.57 -8.33 5.86
C SER A 134 8.39 -7.44 7.10
N LEU A 135 9.48 -6.88 7.60
CA LEU A 135 9.47 -5.96 8.73
C LEU A 135 8.79 -4.63 8.35
N ALA A 136 9.14 -4.08 7.19
CA ALA A 136 8.56 -2.83 6.69
C ALA A 136 7.06 -2.92 6.41
N LEU A 137 6.57 -4.08 5.93
CA LEU A 137 5.15 -4.34 5.75
C LEU A 137 4.43 -4.39 7.09
N ARG A 138 4.93 -5.16 8.04
CA ARG A 138 4.27 -5.39 9.32
C ARG A 138 4.46 -4.21 10.28
N GLY A 139 5.69 -3.75 10.49
CA GLY A 139 6.00 -2.72 11.50
C GLY A 139 5.36 -3.04 12.84
N ASP A 140 4.78 -2.01 13.46
CA ASP A 140 4.08 -2.12 14.75
C ASP A 140 2.60 -2.54 14.61
N MET A 141 2.17 -2.97 13.41
CA MET A 141 0.78 -3.35 13.17
C MET A 141 0.45 -4.70 13.78
N GLY A 142 -0.80 -4.83 14.22
CA GLY A 142 -1.41 -6.07 14.66
C GLY A 142 -1.63 -7.06 13.51
N PRO A 143 -2.32 -8.19 13.78
CA PRO A 143 -2.70 -9.15 12.76
C PRO A 143 -3.48 -8.52 11.62
N ASP A 144 -3.25 -8.99 10.41
CA ASP A 144 -4.00 -8.56 9.24
C ASP A 144 -5.45 -9.06 9.28
N ALA A 145 -6.41 -8.16 9.16
CA ALA A 145 -7.84 -8.50 9.31
C ALA A 145 -8.34 -9.52 8.28
N LEU A 146 -7.66 -9.68 7.14
CA LEU A 146 -8.04 -10.64 6.10
C LEU A 146 -7.19 -11.91 6.13
N LEU A 147 -5.87 -11.76 6.30
CA LEU A 147 -4.93 -12.88 6.19
C LEU A 147 -4.71 -13.61 7.52
N GLU A 148 -4.92 -12.90 8.63
CA GLU A 148 -4.75 -13.42 10.00
C GLU A 148 -6.03 -13.12 10.83
N PRO A 149 -7.22 -13.59 10.40
CA PRO A 149 -8.49 -13.24 11.06
C PRO A 149 -8.50 -13.74 12.50
N LEU A 150 -8.84 -12.84 13.41
CA LEU A 150 -8.89 -13.18 14.84
C LEU A 150 -10.30 -13.65 15.23
N PRO A 151 -10.42 -14.77 15.98
CA PRO A 151 -11.66 -15.10 16.67
C PRO A 151 -12.11 -13.99 17.62
N GLY A 152 -13.43 -13.83 17.79
CA GLY A 152 -13.99 -12.74 18.61
C GLY A 152 -13.36 -12.54 19.99
N PRO A 153 -13.14 -13.61 20.80
CA PRO A 153 -12.47 -13.47 22.11
C PRO A 153 -11.04 -12.93 22.01
N GLN A 154 -10.28 -13.35 21.00
CA GLN A 154 -8.91 -12.87 20.80
C GLN A 154 -8.89 -11.40 20.33
N LEU A 155 -9.83 -11.00 19.46
CA LEU A 155 -9.99 -9.61 19.06
C LEU A 155 -10.37 -8.74 20.28
N ARG A 156 -11.33 -9.20 21.09
CA ARG A 156 -11.73 -8.50 22.31
C ARG A 156 -10.56 -8.32 23.29
N ALA A 157 -9.71 -9.31 23.47
CA ALA A 157 -8.53 -9.23 24.32
C ALA A 157 -7.52 -8.16 23.88
N ARG A 158 -7.56 -7.73 22.61
CA ARG A 158 -6.73 -6.64 22.06
C ARG A 158 -7.31 -5.26 22.33
N PHE A 159 -8.58 -5.14 22.65
CA PHE A 159 -9.21 -3.87 23.02
C PHE A 159 -8.81 -3.48 24.44
N ARG A 160 -7.76 -2.66 24.55
CA ARG A 160 -7.19 -2.25 25.83
C ARG A 160 -7.77 -0.92 26.29
N GLY A 161 -8.05 -0.85 27.60
CA GLY A 161 -8.50 0.37 28.24
C GLY A 161 -9.98 0.71 27.99
N ARG A 162 -10.33 1.97 28.24
CA ARG A 162 -11.70 2.52 28.10
C ARG A 162 -11.91 3.26 26.78
N ARG A 163 -11.18 2.90 25.73
CA ARG A 163 -11.34 3.56 24.44
C ARG A 163 -12.63 3.09 23.77
N ALA A 164 -13.33 4.00 23.10
CA ALA A 164 -14.47 3.67 22.27
C ALA A 164 -14.11 2.56 21.26
N VAL A 165 -15.01 1.62 21.04
CA VAL A 165 -14.77 0.44 20.21
C VAL A 165 -14.34 0.83 18.77
N LYS A 166 -14.91 1.90 18.21
CA LYS A 166 -14.50 2.42 16.90
C LYS A 166 -13.04 2.85 16.88
N VAL A 167 -12.60 3.55 17.94
CA VAL A 167 -11.19 4.00 18.05
C VAL A 167 -10.26 2.79 18.17
N ALA A 168 -10.65 1.76 18.90
CA ALA A 168 -9.88 0.53 19.01
C ALA A 168 -9.79 -0.24 17.66
N LEU A 169 -10.86 -0.26 16.86
CA LEU A 169 -10.85 -0.85 15.52
C LEU A 169 -10.00 -0.08 14.52
N LEU A 170 -9.88 1.24 14.68
CA LEU A 170 -9.05 2.08 13.80
C LEU A 170 -7.56 2.01 14.13
N ASP A 171 -7.22 1.55 15.32
CA ASP A 171 -5.84 1.37 15.76
C ASP A 171 -5.21 0.17 15.05
N GLN A 172 -4.30 0.47 14.12
CA GLN A 172 -3.64 -0.54 13.29
C GLN A 172 -2.77 -1.51 14.11
N SER A 173 -2.40 -1.17 15.35
CA SER A 173 -1.70 -2.09 16.27
C SER A 173 -2.65 -3.12 16.89
N THR A 174 -3.94 -2.82 16.94
CA THR A 174 -4.99 -3.74 17.39
C THR A 174 -5.30 -4.76 16.30
N ILE A 175 -5.63 -4.28 15.11
CA ILE A 175 -5.93 -5.08 13.92
C ILE A 175 -5.56 -4.26 12.67
N ALA A 176 -4.74 -4.83 11.80
CA ALA A 176 -4.26 -4.12 10.63
C ALA A 176 -5.27 -4.18 9.46
N GLY A 177 -5.43 -3.05 8.78
CA GLY A 177 -6.21 -2.94 7.56
C GLY A 177 -7.58 -2.28 7.73
N ILE A 178 -8.19 -2.35 8.91
CA ILE A 178 -9.47 -1.72 9.18
C ILE A 178 -9.33 -0.19 9.12
N GLY A 179 -10.19 0.45 8.35
CA GLY A 179 -10.31 1.90 8.30
C GLY A 179 -11.70 2.36 8.70
N ASN A 180 -12.00 3.62 8.45
CA ASN A 180 -13.24 4.23 8.91
C ASN A 180 -14.49 3.59 8.30
N ILE A 181 -14.44 3.26 7.00
CA ILE A 181 -15.58 2.64 6.31
C ILE A 181 -15.81 1.23 6.87
N GLN A 182 -14.76 0.41 6.95
CA GLN A 182 -14.87 -0.95 7.47
C GLN A 182 -15.28 -0.99 8.94
N ALA A 183 -14.78 -0.07 9.76
CA ALA A 183 -15.17 0.03 11.16
C ALA A 183 -16.66 0.39 11.32
N ILE A 184 -17.15 1.38 10.55
CA ILE A 184 -18.57 1.77 10.58
C ILE A 184 -19.46 0.62 10.14
N GLU A 185 -19.15 -0.04 9.03
CA GLU A 185 -19.91 -1.19 8.52
C GLU A 185 -19.94 -2.35 9.53
N ALA A 186 -18.81 -2.67 10.15
CA ALA A 186 -18.72 -3.72 11.15
C ALA A 186 -19.58 -3.41 12.38
N LEU A 187 -19.51 -2.20 12.91
CA LEU A 187 -20.29 -1.77 14.06
C LEU A 187 -21.77 -1.71 13.76
N PHE A 188 -22.16 -1.19 12.60
CA PHE A 188 -23.56 -1.18 12.15
C PHE A 188 -24.13 -2.59 12.09
N ARG A 189 -23.43 -3.54 11.47
CA ARG A 189 -23.86 -4.95 11.38
C ARG A 189 -23.93 -5.63 12.76
N ALA A 190 -22.99 -5.28 13.64
CA ALA A 190 -22.97 -5.78 15.02
C ALA A 190 -23.99 -5.09 15.94
N ARG A 191 -24.67 -4.04 15.47
CA ARG A 191 -25.59 -3.19 16.27
C ARG A 191 -24.93 -2.63 17.53
N LEU A 192 -23.68 -2.21 17.40
CA LEU A 192 -22.88 -1.61 18.48
C LEU A 192 -22.77 -0.11 18.30
N ASP A 193 -22.94 0.62 19.42
CA ASP A 193 -22.64 2.05 19.44
C ASP A 193 -21.12 2.26 19.27
N PRO A 194 -20.69 3.12 18.33
CA PRO A 194 -19.27 3.40 18.11
C PRO A 194 -18.54 3.99 19.31
N ASN A 195 -19.27 4.56 20.28
CA ASN A 195 -18.75 5.20 21.47
C ASN A 195 -18.69 4.27 22.71
N THR A 196 -19.15 3.03 22.56
CA THR A 196 -19.09 2.03 23.64
C THR A 196 -17.66 1.63 23.96
#